data_9d03cc786fc1806c82d7baea202af796
#
_entry.id   9d03cc786fc1806c82d7baea202af796
#
_cell.length_a   1.000
_cell.length_b   1.000
_cell.length_c   1.000
_cell.angle_alpha   90.00
_cell.angle_beta   90.00
_cell.angle_gamma   90.00
#
_symmetry.space_group_name_H-M   'P 1'
#
loop_
_entity.id
_entity.type
_entity.pdbx_description
1 polymer ?
#
loop_
_entity_poly.entity_id
_entity_poly.type
_entity_poly.pdbx_seq_one_letter_code
_entity_poly.pdbx_strand_id
1 'polypeptide(L)'
;MKNYIYYLLLLALSISCTANKKGIDKTETQTDQLVYNHVSGENLKSDSTLWGMKIDFVKDGHLFIQELSNDLLYGVYRIEDDSLIKEGGFLTKGEGPFEVVHPDLWGNEDDSVFYVSNYAGIIKEIYSIKMADIYHKEKWNIIPFPDSQGCLFYPSIAIMNDSICVVSGSKLSSVNILSYVNLQTGEISDLDFPFPGFVLPSDFKTAEHMIYCDAQLLKHPSQNKLLYVCRLGRYVKIVEIENRQISRQISLYSILPQYEVVNGDRKIKDDCLGGIVAKVTNDRIYCLVLPYTRKEENEQPFYKGMPNYFADELVVFDWNGNIIEAYRLDQPICNFGVDGTKNILYGTTLDGEDFVVRKYNLTNAG
;
A
#
# COMPACT_ATOMS: atom_id res chain seq x y z
N MET A 1 43.79 -48.12 8.61
CA MET A 1 42.47 -47.77 9.19
C MET A 1 42.28 -46.28 9.51
N LYS A 2 43.31 -45.45 9.64
CA LYS A 2 43.13 -43.99 9.95
C LYS A 2 42.68 -43.15 8.75
N ASN A 3 42.91 -43.55 7.52
CA ASN A 3 42.60 -42.77 6.32
C ASN A 3 41.15 -42.89 5.83
N TYR A 4 40.40 -43.91 6.24
CA TYR A 4 38.99 -44.09 5.88
C TYR A 4 38.02 -43.22 6.70
N ILE A 5 38.40 -42.81 7.88
CA ILE A 5 37.58 -41.96 8.75
C ILE A 5 37.54 -40.52 8.23
N TYR A 6 38.59 -40.01 7.61
CA TYR A 6 38.65 -38.68 6.99
C TYR A 6 37.78 -38.57 5.74
N TYR A 7 37.68 -39.63 4.93
CA TYR A 7 36.79 -39.64 3.75
C TYR A 7 35.31 -39.73 4.11
N LEU A 8 34.95 -40.38 5.21
CA LEU A 8 33.57 -40.45 5.72
C LEU A 8 33.13 -39.12 6.34
N LEU A 9 34.04 -38.40 6.99
CA LEU A 9 33.78 -37.05 7.52
C LEU A 9 33.66 -35.99 6.43
N LEU A 10 34.42 -36.09 5.33
CA LEU A 10 34.27 -35.21 4.16
C LEU A 10 33.00 -35.48 3.37
N LEU A 11 32.52 -36.69 3.30
CA LEU A 11 31.22 -37.03 2.67
C LEU A 11 30.02 -36.59 3.53
N ALA A 12 30.15 -36.59 4.86
CA ALA A 12 29.08 -36.10 5.73
C ALA A 12 28.93 -34.55 5.73
N LEU A 13 30.00 -33.83 5.40
CA LEU A 13 29.97 -32.37 5.25
C LEU A 13 29.41 -31.90 3.89
N SER A 14 29.38 -32.77 2.88
CA SER A 14 28.81 -32.43 1.57
C SER A 14 27.30 -32.68 1.43
N ILE A 15 26.66 -33.30 2.44
CA ILE A 15 25.22 -33.56 2.46
C ILE A 15 24.42 -32.48 3.25
N SER A 16 25.12 -31.56 3.95
CA SER A 16 24.50 -30.52 4.75
C SER A 16 24.20 -29.19 4.05
N CYS A 17 24.38 -29.10 2.71
CA CYS A 17 24.11 -27.89 1.93
C CYS A 17 23.02 -28.09 0.87
N THR A 18 21.97 -28.85 1.20
CA THR A 18 20.72 -28.84 0.42
C THR A 18 19.56 -28.47 1.33
N ALA A 19 19.67 -27.31 1.94
CA ALA A 19 18.54 -26.70 2.62
C ALA A 19 18.20 -25.40 1.90
N ASN A 20 16.94 -25.28 1.55
CA ASN A 20 16.27 -24.10 1.00
C ASN A 20 16.59 -23.76 -0.47
N LYS A 21 16.09 -24.57 -1.38
CA LYS A 21 15.52 -24.00 -2.60
C LYS A 21 14.38 -23.08 -2.15
N LYS A 22 14.66 -21.77 -2.09
CA LYS A 22 13.62 -20.74 -2.04
C LYS A 22 12.55 -21.14 -3.04
N GLY A 23 11.31 -21.18 -2.58
CA GLY A 23 10.17 -21.47 -3.45
C GLY A 23 10.30 -20.59 -4.70
N ILE A 24 10.23 -21.21 -5.85
CA ILE A 24 10.13 -20.51 -7.13
C ILE A 24 8.88 -19.64 -7.00
N ASP A 25 9.06 -18.34 -7.18
CA ASP A 25 7.97 -17.36 -7.18
C ASP A 25 6.98 -17.79 -8.27
N LYS A 26 5.88 -18.39 -7.86
CA LYS A 26 4.87 -18.94 -8.78
C LYS A 26 4.04 -17.85 -9.44
N THR A 27 4.18 -16.61 -9.00
CA THR A 27 3.26 -15.51 -9.34
C THR A 27 3.53 -14.94 -10.73
N GLU A 28 4.79 -14.88 -11.19
CA GLU A 28 5.09 -14.36 -12.53
C GLU A 28 4.50 -15.21 -13.66
N THR A 29 4.40 -16.53 -13.45
CA THR A 29 3.80 -17.46 -14.43
C THR A 29 2.27 -17.52 -14.36
N GLN A 30 1.64 -17.00 -13.30
CA GLN A 30 0.18 -17.05 -13.15
C GLN A 30 -0.53 -15.86 -13.80
N THR A 31 0.10 -14.70 -13.89
CA THR A 31 -0.54 -13.48 -14.45
C THR A 31 -0.71 -13.52 -15.97
N ASP A 32 0.13 -14.24 -16.70
CA ASP A 32 0.05 -14.34 -18.17
C ASP A 32 -1.13 -15.18 -18.70
N GLN A 33 -1.86 -15.87 -17.83
CA GLN A 33 -3.00 -16.75 -18.18
C GLN A 33 -4.29 -16.38 -17.43
N LEU A 34 -4.39 -15.15 -16.89
CA LEU A 34 -5.58 -14.74 -16.17
C LEU A 34 -6.78 -14.64 -17.09
N VAL A 35 -7.86 -15.30 -16.70
CA VAL A 35 -9.17 -15.10 -17.28
C VAL A 35 -9.83 -13.95 -16.54
N TYR A 36 -10.13 -12.87 -17.26
CA TYR A 36 -10.77 -11.70 -16.69
C TYR A 36 -12.28 -11.75 -16.80
N ASN A 37 -12.93 -11.52 -15.69
CA ASN A 37 -14.36 -11.23 -15.63
C ASN A 37 -14.58 -9.76 -16.02
N HIS A 38 -15.41 -9.48 -17.02
CA HIS A 38 -15.75 -8.11 -17.39
C HIS A 38 -16.83 -7.56 -16.45
N VAL A 39 -16.57 -6.39 -15.89
CA VAL A 39 -17.49 -5.74 -14.94
C VAL A 39 -17.83 -4.34 -15.44
N SER A 40 -19.12 -4.08 -15.57
CA SER A 40 -19.64 -2.74 -15.85
C SER A 40 -20.04 -2.05 -14.55
N GLY A 41 -19.69 -0.78 -14.44
CA GLY A 41 -20.04 0.03 -13.30
C GLY A 41 -21.04 1.13 -13.65
N GLU A 42 -21.54 1.82 -12.63
CA GLU A 42 -22.47 2.93 -12.73
C GLU A 42 -21.89 4.15 -12.01
N ASN A 43 -21.97 5.33 -12.65
CA ASN A 43 -21.56 6.58 -12.01
C ASN A 43 -22.56 6.91 -10.89
N LEU A 44 -22.05 7.14 -9.68
CA LEU A 44 -22.86 7.65 -8.59
C LEU A 44 -23.13 9.15 -8.82
N LYS A 45 -24.36 9.56 -8.61
CA LYS A 45 -24.73 10.97 -8.63
C LYS A 45 -24.21 11.63 -7.35
N SER A 46 -23.53 12.76 -7.47
CA SER A 46 -23.10 13.51 -6.31
C SER A 46 -23.91 14.80 -6.18
N ASP A 47 -24.26 15.15 -4.94
CA ASP A 47 -24.90 16.43 -4.61
C ASP A 47 -23.91 17.60 -4.59
N SER A 48 -22.61 17.29 -4.73
CA SER A 48 -21.52 18.26 -4.72
C SER A 48 -20.42 17.88 -5.69
N THR A 49 -19.63 18.86 -6.12
CA THR A 49 -18.43 18.62 -6.95
C THR A 49 -17.40 17.85 -6.14
N LEU A 50 -16.87 16.76 -6.71
CA LEU A 50 -15.78 16.00 -6.13
C LEU A 50 -14.45 16.69 -6.48
N TRP A 51 -13.71 17.15 -5.47
CA TRP A 51 -12.43 17.84 -5.63
C TRP A 51 -11.23 16.94 -5.42
N GLY A 52 -11.43 15.63 -5.36
CA GLY A 52 -10.39 14.66 -5.08
C GLY A 52 -10.60 13.34 -5.77
N MET A 53 -9.51 12.63 -5.97
CA MET A 53 -9.50 11.34 -6.65
C MET A 53 -9.05 10.17 -5.77
N LYS A 54 -8.60 10.43 -4.53
CA LYS A 54 -8.11 9.37 -3.65
C LYS A 54 -9.19 8.98 -2.64
N ILE A 55 -9.76 7.80 -2.83
CA ILE A 55 -10.61 7.14 -1.82
C ILE A 55 -9.67 6.39 -0.89
N ASP A 56 -9.56 6.81 0.36
CA ASP A 56 -8.69 6.12 1.31
C ASP A 56 -9.34 4.84 1.83
N PHE A 57 -10.61 4.89 2.21
CA PHE A 57 -11.37 3.68 2.59
C PHE A 57 -12.89 3.88 2.49
N VAL A 58 -13.61 2.78 2.63
CA VAL A 58 -15.06 2.70 2.78
C VAL A 58 -15.37 2.23 4.19
N LYS A 59 -16.29 2.89 4.89
CA LYS A 59 -16.66 2.54 6.26
C LYS A 59 -18.12 2.85 6.53
N ASP A 60 -18.87 1.89 7.04
CA ASP A 60 -20.26 2.05 7.47
C ASP A 60 -21.15 2.78 6.43
N GLY A 61 -20.98 2.45 5.14
CA GLY A 61 -21.68 3.09 4.04
C GLY A 61 -21.20 4.50 3.68
N HIS A 62 -19.99 4.88 4.12
CA HIS A 62 -19.38 6.16 3.77
C HIS A 62 -18.09 5.97 3.00
N LEU A 63 -17.83 6.89 2.06
CA LEU A 63 -16.54 7.07 1.37
C LEU A 63 -15.76 8.19 2.03
N PHE A 64 -14.48 7.96 2.27
CA PHE A 64 -13.51 8.94 2.72
C PHE A 64 -12.62 9.33 1.55
N ILE A 65 -12.85 10.53 1.02
CA ILE A 65 -12.19 11.04 -0.19
C ILE A 65 -11.26 12.17 0.20
N GLN A 66 -9.98 12.07 -0.17
CA GLN A 66 -9.03 13.16 0.00
C GLN A 66 -9.37 14.29 -0.97
N GLU A 67 -9.63 15.49 -0.45
CA GLU A 67 -9.97 16.69 -1.23
C GLU A 67 -8.76 17.61 -1.38
N LEU A 68 -8.51 18.09 -2.61
CA LEU A 68 -7.32 18.88 -2.92
C LEU A 68 -7.52 20.40 -2.81
N SER A 69 -8.77 20.87 -2.73
CA SER A 69 -9.11 22.29 -2.94
C SER A 69 -9.75 23.01 -1.76
N ASN A 70 -10.02 22.33 -0.67
CA ASN A 70 -10.71 22.88 0.48
C ASN A 70 -9.77 23.08 1.68
N ASP A 71 -10.21 23.90 2.65
CA ASP A 71 -9.55 24.01 3.95
C ASP A 71 -9.59 22.68 4.73
N LEU A 72 -10.55 21.81 4.39
CA LEU A 72 -10.68 20.46 4.93
C LEU A 72 -10.10 19.47 3.92
N LEU A 73 -9.18 18.62 4.37
CA LEU A 73 -8.41 17.71 3.54
C LEU A 73 -9.17 16.43 3.16
N TYR A 74 -10.25 16.11 3.87
CA TYR A 74 -11.10 14.96 3.59
C TYR A 74 -12.56 15.32 3.56
N GLY A 75 -13.26 14.84 2.52
CA GLY A 75 -14.71 14.78 2.46
C GLY A 75 -15.22 13.43 2.95
N VAL A 76 -16.33 13.46 3.69
CA VAL A 76 -17.08 12.28 4.10
C VAL A 76 -18.38 12.24 3.32
N TYR A 77 -18.56 11.20 2.54
CA TYR A 77 -19.68 11.03 1.62
C TYR A 77 -20.47 9.79 1.98
N ARG A 78 -21.73 9.93 2.34
CA ARG A 78 -22.63 8.82 2.57
C ARG A 78 -23.13 8.26 1.23
N ILE A 79 -23.12 6.94 1.13
CA ILE A 79 -23.59 6.21 -0.05
C ILE A 79 -25.07 5.93 0.13
N GLU A 80 -25.92 6.45 -0.75
CA GLU A 80 -27.35 6.16 -0.81
C GLU A 80 -27.70 5.65 -2.21
N ASP A 81 -28.03 4.35 -2.32
CA ASP A 81 -28.39 3.68 -3.57
C ASP A 81 -27.39 3.96 -4.72
N ASP A 82 -27.71 4.91 -5.58
CA ASP A 82 -26.92 5.38 -6.73
C ASP A 82 -26.34 6.80 -6.53
N SER A 83 -26.31 7.30 -5.29
CA SER A 83 -25.96 8.68 -4.98
C SER A 83 -24.91 8.78 -3.88
N LEU A 84 -24.13 9.87 -3.91
CA LEU A 84 -23.19 10.30 -2.88
C LEU A 84 -23.71 11.60 -2.27
N ILE A 85 -23.94 11.59 -0.96
CA ILE A 85 -24.37 12.76 -0.20
C ILE A 85 -23.21 13.22 0.67
N LYS A 86 -22.71 14.44 0.45
CA LYS A 86 -21.63 15.01 1.26
C LYS A 86 -22.16 15.39 2.63
N GLU A 87 -21.71 14.71 3.68
CA GLU A 87 -22.11 14.99 5.06
C GLU A 87 -21.21 16.01 5.75
N GLY A 88 -19.99 16.17 5.27
CA GLY A 88 -19.02 17.12 5.84
C GLY A 88 -17.61 16.82 5.43
N GLY A 89 -16.67 17.37 6.18
CA GLY A 89 -15.24 17.11 6.00
C GLY A 89 -14.50 17.22 7.34
N PHE A 90 -13.30 16.71 7.36
CA PHE A 90 -12.44 16.74 8.54
C PHE A 90 -10.97 16.92 8.15
N LEU A 91 -10.10 17.16 9.14
CA LEU A 91 -8.71 17.53 9.00
C LEU A 91 -8.50 18.88 8.30
N THR A 92 -8.05 19.84 9.06
CA THR A 92 -7.70 21.16 8.55
C THR A 92 -6.26 21.14 8.04
N LYS A 93 -6.01 21.83 6.94
CA LYS A 93 -4.67 22.02 6.41
C LYS A 93 -3.91 23.05 7.24
N GLY A 94 -2.72 22.69 7.72
CA GLY A 94 -1.86 23.58 8.48
C GLY A 94 -0.83 22.85 9.33
N GLU A 95 -0.14 23.63 10.21
CA GLU A 95 0.89 23.16 11.12
C GLU A 95 0.52 23.33 12.60
N GLY A 96 -0.71 23.77 12.87
CA GLY A 96 -1.25 23.92 14.22
C GLY A 96 -1.70 22.59 14.85
N PRO A 97 -2.17 22.63 16.11
CA PRO A 97 -2.75 21.46 16.75
C PRO A 97 -3.92 20.90 15.95
N PHE A 98 -3.92 19.60 15.70
CA PHE A 98 -4.92 18.87 14.87
C PHE A 98 -5.01 19.37 13.42
N GLU A 99 -3.95 20.00 12.93
CA GLU A 99 -3.80 20.36 11.53
C GLU A 99 -2.73 19.47 10.88
N VAL A 100 -2.87 19.20 9.59
CA VAL A 100 -1.92 18.40 8.84
C VAL A 100 -1.63 19.04 7.49
N VAL A 101 -0.39 18.91 7.01
CA VAL A 101 0.03 19.45 5.71
C VAL A 101 -0.18 18.39 4.63
N HIS A 102 0.27 17.18 4.89
CA HIS A 102 0.17 16.01 4.01
C HIS A 102 -0.41 14.83 4.79
N PRO A 103 -1.74 14.67 4.79
CA PRO A 103 -2.35 13.58 5.53
C PRO A 103 -2.10 12.24 4.86
N ASP A 104 -1.79 11.26 5.67
CA ASP A 104 -1.90 9.86 5.31
C ASP A 104 -2.92 9.22 6.26
N LEU A 105 -3.92 8.56 5.69
CA LEU A 105 -5.06 8.02 6.41
C LEU A 105 -5.02 6.50 6.33
N TRP A 106 -5.06 5.85 7.49
CA TRP A 106 -5.12 4.41 7.60
C TRP A 106 -6.33 3.97 8.39
N GLY A 107 -7.06 3.07 7.84
CA GLY A 107 -8.17 2.40 8.47
C GLY A 107 -8.58 1.23 7.62
N ASN A 108 -9.20 0.28 8.25
CA ASN A 108 -9.82 -0.84 7.55
C ASN A 108 -11.32 -0.79 7.83
N GLU A 109 -12.09 -1.40 6.95
CA GLU A 109 -13.55 -1.47 7.07
C GLU A 109 -13.99 -1.99 8.45
N ASP A 110 -13.25 -2.96 9.00
CA ASP A 110 -13.57 -3.61 10.27
C ASP A 110 -13.06 -2.87 11.52
N ASP A 111 -12.16 -1.89 11.35
CA ASP A 111 -11.63 -1.12 12.48
C ASP A 111 -12.62 -0.02 12.90
N SER A 112 -12.96 0.04 14.18
CA SER A 112 -13.76 1.14 14.76
C SER A 112 -12.99 2.46 14.86
N VAL A 113 -11.69 2.39 14.62
CA VAL A 113 -10.74 3.49 14.73
C VAL A 113 -9.95 3.59 13.43
N PHE A 114 -9.72 4.79 12.96
CA PHE A 114 -8.76 5.07 11.91
C PHE A 114 -7.66 6.01 12.41
N TYR A 115 -6.56 6.03 11.70
CA TYR A 115 -5.37 6.76 12.09
C TYR A 115 -4.98 7.76 11.01
N VAL A 116 -4.52 8.91 11.45
CA VAL A 116 -4.01 9.96 10.56
C VAL A 116 -2.62 10.35 11.01
N SER A 117 -1.68 10.43 10.11
CA SER A 117 -0.41 11.09 10.36
C SER A 117 -0.22 12.30 9.45
N ASN A 118 0.67 13.16 9.88
CA ASN A 118 1.15 14.25 9.06
C ASN A 118 2.47 13.84 8.40
N TYR A 119 2.44 13.60 7.09
CA TYR A 119 3.63 13.32 6.30
C TYR A 119 4.30 14.64 5.87
N ALA A 120 4.99 15.29 6.79
CA ALA A 120 5.79 16.49 6.52
C ALA A 120 7.29 16.23 6.70
N GLY A 121 7.77 15.05 6.29
CA GLY A 121 9.18 14.64 6.39
C GLY A 121 9.56 14.00 7.72
N ILE A 122 8.98 14.42 8.84
CA ILE A 122 9.18 13.79 10.17
C ILE A 122 7.80 13.65 10.81
N ILE A 123 7.38 12.41 11.05
CA ILE A 123 6.14 12.15 11.78
C ILE A 123 6.41 12.44 13.26
N LYS A 124 5.63 13.36 13.82
CA LYS A 124 5.71 13.72 15.25
C LYS A 124 4.62 13.04 16.06
N GLU A 125 3.47 12.87 15.46
CA GLU A 125 2.28 12.36 16.13
C GLU A 125 1.35 11.67 15.13
N ILE A 126 0.53 10.76 15.65
CA ILE A 126 -0.51 10.07 14.93
C ILE A 126 -1.82 10.36 15.66
N TYR A 127 -2.84 10.79 14.93
CA TYR A 127 -4.18 10.94 15.48
C TYR A 127 -4.93 9.61 15.33
N SER A 128 -5.43 9.09 16.45
CA SER A 128 -6.33 7.94 16.49
C SER A 128 -7.75 8.44 16.68
N ILE A 129 -8.61 8.20 15.71
CA ILE A 129 -9.93 8.81 15.59
C ILE A 129 -10.99 7.72 15.53
N LYS A 130 -11.97 7.79 16.44
CA LYS A 130 -13.18 6.96 16.34
C LYS A 130 -14.11 7.55 15.30
N MET A 131 -14.78 6.71 14.52
CA MET A 131 -15.73 7.15 13.52
C MET A 131 -16.80 8.11 14.09
N ALA A 132 -17.34 7.80 15.26
CA ALA A 132 -18.34 8.64 15.94
C ALA A 132 -17.81 10.03 16.37
N ASP A 133 -16.51 10.20 16.46
CA ASP A 133 -15.85 11.43 16.93
C ASP A 133 -15.12 12.17 15.80
N ILE A 134 -15.38 11.84 14.54
CA ILE A 134 -14.66 12.37 13.37
C ILE A 134 -14.70 13.90 13.29
N TYR A 135 -15.81 14.53 13.69
CA TYR A 135 -15.99 15.98 13.72
C TYR A 135 -15.64 16.62 15.06
N HIS A 136 -15.17 15.84 16.05
CA HIS A 136 -14.89 16.25 17.42
C HIS A 136 -13.40 16.14 17.72
N LYS A 137 -12.59 17.09 17.18
CA LYS A 137 -11.12 17.07 17.31
C LYS A 137 -10.65 16.95 18.76
N GLU A 138 -11.37 17.51 19.72
CA GLU A 138 -11.09 17.47 21.14
C GLU A 138 -11.18 16.05 21.76
N LYS A 139 -11.77 15.10 21.03
CA LYS A 139 -11.87 13.70 21.44
C LYS A 139 -10.87 12.79 20.74
N TRP A 140 -10.09 13.33 19.80
CA TRP A 140 -9.08 12.54 19.11
C TRP A 140 -7.95 12.19 20.05
N ASN A 141 -7.53 10.94 20.04
CA ASN A 141 -6.39 10.52 20.83
C ASN A 141 -5.10 10.78 20.03
N ILE A 142 -4.13 11.43 20.71
CA ILE A 142 -2.83 11.72 20.14
C ILE A 142 -1.84 10.66 20.60
N ILE A 143 -1.26 9.96 19.66
CA ILE A 143 -0.19 8.99 19.88
C ILE A 143 1.12 9.67 19.46
N PRO A 144 2.01 10.02 20.40
CA PRO A 144 3.30 10.61 20.06
C PRO A 144 4.13 9.59 19.27
N PHE A 145 4.71 10.03 18.17
CA PHE A 145 5.64 9.19 17.42
C PHE A 145 7.04 9.38 17.97
N PRO A 146 7.81 8.30 18.24
CA PRO A 146 9.14 8.41 18.79
C PRO A 146 10.06 9.23 17.89
N ASP A 147 10.89 10.08 18.50
CA ASP A 147 11.90 10.84 17.75
C ASP A 147 12.86 9.89 17.05
N SER A 148 12.88 9.95 15.73
CA SER A 148 13.61 9.04 14.87
C SER A 148 15.08 9.44 14.74
N GLN A 149 15.80 9.61 15.84
CA GLN A 149 17.23 9.95 15.79
C GLN A 149 17.99 9.03 14.83
N GLY A 150 18.36 9.58 13.66
CA GLY A 150 19.13 8.90 12.64
C GLY A 150 18.33 8.03 11.66
N CYS A 151 17.02 8.11 11.65
CA CYS A 151 16.18 7.55 10.59
C CYS A 151 15.93 8.59 9.50
N LEU A 152 15.93 8.18 8.23
CA LEU A 152 15.80 9.11 7.11
C LEU A 152 14.42 9.72 7.01
N PHE A 153 13.42 8.92 6.94
CA PHE A 153 12.00 9.27 6.99
C PHE A 153 11.15 8.01 6.86
N TYR A 154 9.90 8.09 7.26
CA TYR A 154 8.97 6.99 7.19
C TYR A 154 7.83 7.35 6.24
N PRO A 155 7.93 6.97 4.95
CA PRO A 155 6.92 7.31 3.96
C PRO A 155 5.60 6.56 4.13
N SER A 156 5.58 5.44 4.86
CA SER A 156 4.35 4.73 5.16
C SER A 156 4.42 4.02 6.51
N ILE A 157 3.28 3.97 7.19
CA ILE A 157 3.12 3.37 8.51
C ILE A 157 1.92 2.42 8.50
N ALA A 158 2.05 1.27 9.13
CA ALA A 158 0.94 0.39 9.46
C ALA A 158 0.84 0.26 10.99
N ILE A 159 -0.25 0.75 11.57
CA ILE A 159 -0.52 0.60 13.00
C ILE A 159 -0.98 -0.84 13.26
N MET A 160 -0.17 -1.61 13.97
CA MET A 160 -0.50 -3.00 14.30
C MET A 160 -1.44 -3.07 15.50
N ASN A 161 -1.21 -2.23 16.49
CA ASN A 161 -2.06 -1.99 17.67
C ASN A 161 -1.62 -0.68 18.35
N ASP A 162 -2.26 -0.31 19.48
CA ASP A 162 -2.02 0.95 20.20
C ASP A 162 -0.57 1.17 20.68
N SER A 163 0.25 0.14 20.65
CA SER A 163 1.64 0.20 21.13
C SER A 163 2.68 -0.05 20.06
N ILE A 164 2.26 -0.50 18.87
CA ILE A 164 3.16 -1.03 17.86
C ILE A 164 2.75 -0.55 16.49
N CYS A 165 3.72 -0.09 15.73
CA CYS A 165 3.57 0.08 14.29
C CYS A 165 4.74 -0.53 13.52
N VAL A 166 4.51 -0.79 12.25
CA VAL A 166 5.54 -1.11 11.25
C VAL A 166 5.63 0.06 10.30
N VAL A 167 6.86 0.46 10.00
CA VAL A 167 7.14 1.58 9.10
C VAL A 167 7.96 1.09 7.90
N SER A 168 7.73 1.68 6.73
CA SER A 168 8.65 1.57 5.61
C SER A 168 9.70 2.67 5.78
N GLY A 169 10.92 2.28 6.01
CA GLY A 169 12.02 3.17 6.33
C GLY A 169 12.82 2.63 7.50
N SER A 170 14.08 2.98 7.50
CA SER A 170 15.01 2.49 8.49
C SER A 170 16.20 3.45 8.59
N LYS A 171 17.12 3.15 9.48
CA LYS A 171 18.40 3.87 9.52
C LYS A 171 19.12 3.71 8.17
N LEU A 172 19.80 4.75 7.72
CA LEU A 172 20.66 4.71 6.50
C LEU A 172 21.65 3.54 6.47
N SER A 173 22.03 3.06 7.66
CA SER A 173 22.92 1.91 7.81
C SER A 173 22.20 0.56 7.68
N SER A 174 20.89 0.53 7.70
CA SER A 174 20.10 -0.70 7.61
C SER A 174 20.15 -1.27 6.20
N VAL A 175 20.07 -2.59 6.14
CA VAL A 175 19.91 -3.37 4.91
C VAL A 175 18.44 -3.78 4.70
N ASN A 176 17.55 -3.37 5.60
CA ASN A 176 16.14 -3.74 5.62
C ASN A 176 15.25 -2.55 5.27
N ILE A 177 14.15 -2.83 4.59
CA ILE A 177 13.14 -1.84 4.18
C ILE A 177 12.21 -1.50 5.35
N LEU A 178 11.86 -2.50 6.16
CA LEU A 178 10.86 -2.37 7.21
C LEU A 178 11.49 -2.29 8.59
N SER A 179 10.90 -1.46 9.44
CA SER A 179 11.25 -1.38 10.85
C SER A 179 9.99 -1.52 11.73
N TYR A 180 10.19 -2.18 12.85
CA TYR A 180 9.23 -2.29 13.95
C TYR A 180 9.45 -1.11 14.90
N VAL A 181 8.41 -0.44 15.30
CA VAL A 181 8.45 0.69 16.22
C VAL A 181 7.53 0.41 17.39
N ASN A 182 8.08 0.46 18.61
CA ASN A 182 7.28 0.47 19.82
C ASN A 182 6.93 1.92 20.18
N LEU A 183 5.66 2.27 20.05
CA LEU A 183 5.15 3.63 20.26
C LEU A 183 5.22 4.08 21.72
N GLN A 184 5.26 3.13 22.69
CA GLN A 184 5.32 3.44 24.12
C GLN A 184 6.74 3.68 24.61
N THR A 185 7.69 2.86 24.14
CA THR A 185 9.09 2.93 24.60
C THR A 185 10.00 3.73 23.67
N GLY A 186 9.57 3.99 22.45
CA GLY A 186 10.38 4.59 21.41
C GLY A 186 11.43 3.64 20.81
N GLU A 187 11.39 2.35 21.13
CA GLU A 187 12.31 1.37 20.58
C GLU A 187 12.05 1.15 19.09
N ILE A 188 13.09 1.25 18.27
CA ILE A 188 13.04 0.99 16.83
C ILE A 188 14.01 -0.15 16.52
N SER A 189 13.50 -1.20 15.87
CA SER A 189 14.29 -2.35 15.44
C SER A 189 13.97 -2.74 14.00
N ASP A 190 14.98 -3.16 13.26
CA ASP A 190 14.80 -3.62 11.88
C ASP A 190 14.04 -4.95 11.86
N LEU A 191 13.15 -5.10 10.90
CA LEU A 191 12.56 -6.37 10.52
C LEU A 191 13.40 -6.99 9.41
N ASP A 192 13.55 -8.31 9.38
CA ASP A 192 14.31 -9.02 8.35
C ASP A 192 13.55 -9.00 7.00
N PHE A 193 13.51 -7.81 6.40
CA PHE A 193 12.92 -7.55 5.10
C PHE A 193 13.93 -6.78 4.23
N PRO A 194 14.93 -7.47 3.68
CA PRO A 194 16.04 -6.85 3.00
C PRO A 194 15.65 -6.23 1.66
N PHE A 195 16.41 -5.23 1.23
CA PHE A 195 16.31 -4.69 -0.11
C PHE A 195 16.58 -5.80 -1.14
N PRO A 196 15.77 -5.92 -2.22
CA PRO A 196 15.99 -6.91 -3.25
C PRO A 196 17.30 -6.73 -4.01
N GLY A 197 18.00 -7.82 -4.33
CA GLY A 197 19.19 -7.79 -5.19
C GLY A 197 20.47 -7.26 -4.54
N PHE A 198 20.54 -7.31 -3.24
CA PHE A 198 21.49 -6.61 -2.41
C PHE A 198 22.97 -7.04 -2.50
N VAL A 199 23.84 -6.13 -2.95
CA VAL A 199 25.21 -5.86 -2.44
C VAL A 199 25.38 -4.35 -2.50
N LEU A 200 25.22 -3.61 -1.40
CA LEU A 200 25.38 -2.15 -1.43
C LEU A 200 26.84 -1.72 -1.32
N PRO A 201 27.37 -1.00 -2.29
CA PRO A 201 28.39 0.00 -2.05
C PRO A 201 27.83 1.12 -1.17
N SER A 202 28.67 1.73 -0.33
CA SER A 202 28.28 2.73 0.68
C SER A 202 27.49 3.93 0.15
N ASP A 203 27.58 4.22 -1.13
CA ASP A 203 27.06 5.42 -1.76
C ASP A 203 25.64 5.26 -2.36
N PHE A 204 25.12 4.04 -2.41
CA PHE A 204 23.84 3.71 -3.04
C PHE A 204 22.63 3.68 -2.09
N LYS A 205 22.88 3.70 -0.79
CA LYS A 205 21.85 3.49 0.25
C LYS A 205 20.67 4.45 0.15
N THR A 206 20.93 5.72 -0.17
CA THR A 206 19.87 6.73 -0.25
C THR A 206 18.90 6.47 -1.40
N ALA A 207 19.40 6.08 -2.57
CA ALA A 207 18.57 5.81 -3.74
C ALA A 207 17.64 4.62 -3.53
N GLU A 208 18.14 3.52 -2.97
CA GLU A 208 17.34 2.36 -2.63
C GLU A 208 16.30 2.67 -1.57
N HIS A 209 16.65 3.41 -0.52
CA HIS A 209 15.68 3.85 0.47
C HIS A 209 14.55 4.66 -0.17
N MET A 210 14.88 5.62 -1.04
CA MET A 210 13.88 6.43 -1.74
C MET A 210 12.98 5.63 -2.67
N ILE A 211 13.40 4.46 -3.15
CA ILE A 211 12.63 3.61 -4.06
C ILE A 211 11.77 2.62 -3.28
N TYR A 212 12.40 1.86 -2.37
CA TYR A 212 11.72 0.75 -1.70
C TYR A 212 11.01 1.16 -0.42
N CYS A 213 11.45 2.22 0.26
CA CYS A 213 10.73 2.74 1.41
C CYS A 213 9.52 3.60 1.01
N ASP A 214 9.51 4.18 -0.22
CA ASP A 214 8.31 4.80 -0.79
C ASP A 214 7.33 3.69 -1.22
N ALA A 215 6.60 3.19 -0.25
CA ALA A 215 5.71 2.06 -0.38
C ALA A 215 4.37 2.35 0.30
N GLN A 216 3.36 1.55 -0.01
CA GLN A 216 2.12 1.49 0.75
C GLN A 216 2.18 0.29 1.69
N LEU A 217 1.88 0.51 2.97
CA LEU A 217 1.74 -0.54 3.96
C LEU A 217 0.27 -0.67 4.37
N LEU A 218 -0.31 -1.84 4.14
CA LEU A 218 -1.71 -2.11 4.46
C LEU A 218 -1.77 -3.27 5.46
N LYS A 219 -2.25 -2.98 6.67
CA LYS A 219 -2.43 -4.00 7.71
C LYS A 219 -3.65 -4.87 7.40
N HIS A 220 -3.54 -6.17 7.66
CA HIS A 220 -4.70 -7.05 7.74
C HIS A 220 -5.60 -6.60 8.91
N PRO A 221 -6.93 -6.49 8.73
CA PRO A 221 -7.82 -5.97 9.78
C PRO A 221 -7.70 -6.69 11.13
N SER A 222 -7.60 -8.01 11.14
CA SER A 222 -7.66 -8.82 12.37
C SER A 222 -6.42 -9.69 12.67
N GLN A 223 -5.45 -9.79 11.74
CA GLN A 223 -4.26 -10.63 11.90
C GLN A 223 -2.97 -9.81 11.93
N ASN A 224 -1.90 -10.40 12.45
CA ASN A 224 -0.57 -9.78 12.42
C ASN A 224 0.10 -9.95 11.04
N LYS A 225 -0.59 -9.51 10.00
CA LYS A 225 -0.12 -9.51 8.63
C LYS A 225 -0.20 -8.11 8.06
N LEU A 226 0.65 -7.81 7.12
CA LEU A 226 0.60 -6.60 6.33
C LEU A 226 0.92 -6.89 4.87
N LEU A 227 0.41 -6.07 3.99
CA LEU A 227 0.78 -6.02 2.60
C LEU A 227 1.76 -4.87 2.40
N TYR A 228 2.94 -5.19 1.88
CA TYR A 228 3.92 -4.24 1.38
C TYR A 228 3.73 -4.08 -0.12
N VAL A 229 3.55 -2.85 -0.59
CA VAL A 229 3.37 -2.51 -2.01
C VAL A 229 4.36 -1.41 -2.38
N CYS A 230 5.39 -1.73 -3.14
CA CYS A 230 6.30 -0.73 -3.69
C CYS A 230 5.57 0.16 -4.70
N ARG A 231 5.75 1.48 -4.63
CA ARG A 231 5.07 2.41 -5.54
C ARG A 231 5.54 2.33 -6.99
N LEU A 232 6.76 1.84 -7.20
CA LEU A 232 7.36 1.66 -8.53
C LEU A 232 7.57 0.18 -8.81
N GLY A 233 7.45 -0.21 -10.06
CA GLY A 233 7.50 -1.61 -10.45
C GLY A 233 6.27 -2.38 -9.95
N ARG A 234 6.34 -3.70 -9.97
CA ARG A 234 5.29 -4.57 -9.41
C ARG A 234 5.93 -5.48 -8.37
N TYR A 235 6.32 -4.87 -7.23
CA TYR A 235 6.92 -5.60 -6.11
C TYR A 235 5.98 -5.52 -4.90
N VAL A 236 5.24 -6.61 -4.68
CA VAL A 236 4.18 -6.71 -3.67
C VAL A 236 4.35 -7.97 -2.87
N LYS A 237 4.37 -7.85 -1.54
CA LYS A 237 4.52 -8.98 -0.63
C LYS A 237 3.56 -8.92 0.54
N ILE A 238 3.01 -10.09 0.90
CA ILE A 238 2.40 -10.31 2.20
C ILE A 238 3.51 -10.63 3.19
N VAL A 239 3.47 -10.00 4.36
CA VAL A 239 4.43 -10.18 5.45
C VAL A 239 3.67 -10.58 6.71
N GLU A 240 4.00 -11.72 7.29
CA GLU A 240 3.45 -12.19 8.57
C GLU A 240 4.46 -11.88 9.68
N ILE A 241 3.98 -11.27 10.77
CA ILE A 241 4.83 -10.81 11.86
C ILE A 241 4.45 -11.54 13.14
N GLU A 242 5.42 -12.25 13.73
CA GLU A 242 5.29 -12.96 15.00
C GLU A 242 6.49 -12.62 15.89
N ASN A 243 6.24 -12.35 17.17
CA ASN A 243 7.29 -12.08 18.15
C ASN A 243 8.29 -10.99 17.69
N ARG A 244 7.81 -9.91 17.06
CA ARG A 244 8.61 -8.81 16.51
C ARG A 244 9.57 -9.23 15.38
N GLN A 245 9.29 -10.31 14.70
CA GLN A 245 10.07 -10.81 13.56
C GLN A 245 9.16 -11.20 12.43
N ILE A 246 9.69 -11.20 11.23
CA ILE A 246 8.98 -11.72 10.08
C ILE A 246 9.05 -13.25 10.11
N SER A 247 7.91 -13.89 10.31
CA SER A 247 7.79 -15.36 10.32
C SER A 247 7.60 -15.93 8.91
N ARG A 248 6.98 -15.15 8.01
CA ARG A 248 6.70 -15.59 6.64
C ARG A 248 6.60 -14.42 5.68
N GLN A 249 7.03 -14.65 4.43
CA GLN A 249 6.83 -13.74 3.31
C GLN A 249 6.22 -14.49 2.14
N ILE A 250 5.24 -13.88 1.47
CA ILE A 250 4.59 -14.41 0.27
C ILE A 250 4.65 -13.32 -0.80
N SER A 251 5.20 -13.62 -1.97
CA SER A 251 5.21 -12.68 -3.09
C SER A 251 3.93 -12.79 -3.89
N LEU A 252 3.24 -11.66 -4.10
CA LEU A 252 2.14 -11.54 -5.05
C LEU A 252 2.66 -11.12 -6.43
N TYR A 253 3.59 -10.18 -6.43
CA TYR A 253 4.32 -9.70 -7.60
C TYR A 253 5.79 -9.53 -7.25
N SER A 254 6.69 -9.82 -8.20
CA SER A 254 8.14 -9.84 -7.99
C SER A 254 8.95 -9.01 -8.99
N ILE A 255 8.27 -8.17 -9.80
CA ILE A 255 8.94 -7.32 -10.77
C ILE A 255 9.49 -6.09 -10.06
N LEU A 256 10.81 -6.03 -9.95
CA LEU A 256 11.50 -4.97 -9.25
C LEU A 256 11.46 -3.65 -10.03
N PRO A 257 11.44 -2.50 -9.33
CA PRO A 257 11.62 -1.19 -9.95
C PRO A 257 12.91 -1.15 -10.77
N GLN A 258 12.83 -0.64 -12.00
CA GLN A 258 13.99 -0.45 -12.85
C GLN A 258 14.51 0.97 -12.72
N TYR A 259 15.73 1.13 -12.23
CA TYR A 259 16.37 2.43 -12.02
C TYR A 259 17.88 2.35 -12.19
N GLU A 260 18.51 3.51 -12.28
CA GLU A 260 19.95 3.70 -12.21
C GLU A 260 20.26 4.78 -11.14
N VAL A 261 21.48 4.76 -10.63
CA VAL A 261 21.95 5.79 -9.71
C VAL A 261 22.95 6.68 -10.45
N VAL A 262 22.63 7.97 -10.54
CA VAL A 262 23.44 8.97 -11.23
C VAL A 262 23.79 10.06 -10.21
N ASN A 263 25.07 10.22 -9.91
CA ASN A 263 25.55 11.21 -8.92
C ASN A 263 24.90 11.07 -7.52
N GLY A 264 24.58 9.85 -7.11
CA GLY A 264 23.90 9.57 -5.83
C GLY A 264 22.37 9.69 -5.87
N ASP A 265 21.79 10.21 -6.94
CA ASP A 265 20.35 10.33 -7.12
C ASP A 265 19.76 9.16 -7.91
N ARG A 266 18.50 8.85 -7.64
CA ARG A 266 17.73 7.84 -8.39
C ARG A 266 17.26 8.42 -9.72
N LYS A 267 17.44 7.67 -10.78
CA LYS A 267 16.82 7.93 -12.09
C LYS A 267 16.05 6.70 -12.52
N ILE A 268 14.71 6.82 -12.60
CA ILE A 268 13.85 5.74 -13.04
C ILE A 268 14.08 5.49 -14.52
N LYS A 269 14.25 4.21 -14.90
CA LYS A 269 14.44 3.82 -16.30
C LYS A 269 13.12 3.82 -17.07
N ASP A 270 13.23 3.96 -18.37
CA ASP A 270 12.11 4.03 -19.30
C ASP A 270 11.24 2.74 -19.29
N ASP A 271 11.86 1.58 -19.06
CA ASP A 271 11.21 0.28 -18.98
C ASP A 271 10.64 -0.07 -17.59
N CYS A 272 10.78 0.84 -16.61
CA CYS A 272 10.18 0.66 -15.31
C CYS A 272 8.65 0.62 -15.41
N LEU A 273 8.05 -0.47 -14.97
CA LEU A 273 6.60 -0.63 -14.95
C LEU A 273 5.94 0.34 -13.96
N GLY A 274 4.73 0.74 -14.27
CA GLY A 274 3.83 1.41 -13.34
C GLY A 274 3.58 0.53 -12.12
N GLY A 275 3.23 1.18 -11.01
CA GLY A 275 3.00 0.51 -9.73
C GLY A 275 1.66 -0.20 -9.63
N ILE A 276 1.30 -0.51 -8.42
CA ILE A 276 0.03 -1.11 -8.05
C ILE A 276 -0.61 -0.23 -6.97
N VAL A 277 -1.91 0.05 -7.13
CA VAL A 277 -2.74 0.64 -6.07
C VAL A 277 -3.46 -0.52 -5.39
N ALA A 278 -3.27 -0.68 -4.09
CA ALA A 278 -3.87 -1.81 -3.36
C ALA A 278 -4.85 -1.36 -2.27
N LYS A 279 -5.83 -2.20 -2.00
CA LYS A 279 -6.74 -2.14 -0.84
C LYS A 279 -6.91 -3.54 -0.26
N VAL A 280 -7.23 -3.61 1.02
CA VAL A 280 -7.35 -4.90 1.73
C VAL A 280 -8.65 -4.96 2.54
N THR A 281 -9.17 -6.18 2.66
CA THR A 281 -10.23 -6.56 3.59
C THR A 281 -9.76 -7.75 4.43
N ASN A 282 -10.61 -8.28 5.31
CA ASN A 282 -10.27 -9.47 6.10
C ASN A 282 -9.87 -10.67 5.23
N ASP A 283 -10.52 -10.85 4.09
CA ASP A 283 -10.38 -12.06 3.29
C ASP A 283 -9.61 -11.84 1.99
N ARG A 284 -9.49 -10.58 1.54
CA ARG A 284 -9.04 -10.27 0.16
C ARG A 284 -8.06 -9.11 0.11
N ILE A 285 -7.20 -9.18 -0.90
CA ILE A 285 -6.26 -8.14 -1.32
C ILE A 285 -6.64 -7.77 -2.75
N TYR A 286 -6.96 -6.52 -2.98
CA TYR A 286 -7.33 -5.97 -4.29
C TYR A 286 -6.16 -5.17 -4.84
N CYS A 287 -5.69 -5.52 -6.03
CA CYS A 287 -4.56 -4.90 -6.71
C CYS A 287 -5.01 -4.32 -8.05
N LEU A 288 -5.12 -2.99 -8.13
CA LEU A 288 -5.31 -2.28 -9.38
C LEU A 288 -3.95 -2.09 -10.05
N VAL A 289 -3.75 -2.70 -11.20
CA VAL A 289 -2.45 -2.80 -11.88
C VAL A 289 -2.33 -1.70 -12.92
N LEU A 290 -1.38 -0.79 -12.73
CA LEU A 290 -1.13 0.28 -13.70
C LEU A 290 -0.50 -0.30 -14.99
N PRO A 291 -1.08 -0.03 -16.18
CA PRO A 291 -0.77 -0.79 -17.39
C PRO A 291 0.47 -0.33 -18.16
N TYR A 292 1.13 0.75 -17.74
CA TYR A 292 2.16 1.44 -18.51
C TYR A 292 3.58 1.28 -17.95
N THR A 293 4.57 1.53 -18.80
CA THR A 293 5.97 1.78 -18.42
C THR A 293 6.22 3.27 -18.23
N ARG A 294 7.35 3.65 -17.64
CA ARG A 294 7.74 5.06 -17.48
C ARG A 294 7.86 5.79 -18.82
N LYS A 295 8.33 5.08 -19.84
CA LYS A 295 8.41 5.61 -21.19
C LYS A 295 7.03 5.93 -21.76
N GLU A 296 6.11 4.97 -21.65
CA GLU A 296 4.73 5.16 -22.13
C GLU A 296 4.02 6.28 -21.36
N GLU A 297 4.27 6.42 -20.06
CA GLU A 297 3.77 7.53 -19.25
C GLU A 297 4.21 8.89 -19.82
N ASN A 298 5.48 8.99 -20.24
CA ASN A 298 6.02 10.23 -20.79
C ASN A 298 5.61 10.51 -22.24
N GLU A 299 5.52 9.47 -23.08
CA GLU A 299 5.26 9.59 -24.52
C GLU A 299 3.75 9.57 -24.87
N GLN A 300 2.96 8.85 -24.06
CA GLN A 300 1.53 8.66 -24.27
C GLN A 300 0.79 8.97 -22.96
N PRO A 301 0.52 10.25 -22.67
CA PRO A 301 -0.05 10.64 -21.39
C PRO A 301 -1.48 10.14 -21.14
N PHE A 302 -2.06 9.40 -22.11
CA PHE A 302 -3.42 8.89 -22.01
C PHE A 302 -3.50 7.38 -22.26
N TYR A 303 -4.25 6.70 -21.40
CA TYR A 303 -4.63 5.30 -21.51
C TYR A 303 -6.14 5.19 -21.70
N LYS A 304 -6.60 4.66 -22.84
CA LYS A 304 -8.03 4.57 -23.19
C LYS A 304 -8.79 5.90 -23.04
N GLY A 305 -8.13 7.02 -23.39
CA GLY A 305 -8.73 8.36 -23.29
C GLY A 305 -8.66 8.99 -21.87
N MET A 306 -8.16 8.27 -20.88
CA MET A 306 -7.90 8.75 -19.51
C MET A 306 -6.42 9.03 -19.30
N PRO A 307 -6.03 9.90 -18.35
CA PRO A 307 -4.63 10.03 -17.93
C PRO A 307 -4.00 8.67 -17.62
N ASN A 308 -2.74 8.47 -17.91
CA ASN A 308 -2.08 7.17 -17.82
C ASN A 308 -1.90 6.62 -16.40
N TYR A 309 -2.20 7.38 -15.35
CA TYR A 309 -2.31 6.87 -13.98
C TYR A 309 -3.67 6.22 -13.66
N PHE A 310 -4.52 6.01 -14.69
CA PHE A 310 -5.75 5.24 -14.61
C PHE A 310 -5.53 3.82 -15.10
N ALA A 311 -6.22 2.87 -14.52
CA ALA A 311 -6.15 1.45 -14.84
C ALA A 311 -7.53 0.78 -14.80
N ASP A 312 -7.66 -0.31 -15.53
CA ASP A 312 -8.90 -1.11 -15.59
C ASP A 312 -8.68 -2.59 -15.22
N GLU A 313 -7.45 -2.95 -14.89
CA GLU A 313 -7.09 -4.30 -14.49
C GLU A 313 -7.03 -4.42 -12.97
N LEU A 314 -7.93 -5.23 -12.41
CA LEU A 314 -8.00 -5.51 -10.97
C LEU A 314 -7.80 -7.00 -10.74
N VAL A 315 -6.76 -7.35 -9.97
CA VAL A 315 -6.49 -8.73 -9.55
C VAL A 315 -6.73 -8.85 -8.06
N VAL A 316 -7.47 -9.89 -7.67
CA VAL A 316 -7.84 -10.15 -6.29
C VAL A 316 -7.16 -11.40 -5.78
N PHE A 317 -6.49 -11.28 -4.63
CA PHE A 317 -5.79 -12.38 -3.96
C PHE A 317 -6.41 -12.66 -2.60
N ASP A 318 -6.23 -13.89 -2.11
CA ASP A 318 -6.38 -14.17 -0.68
C ASP A 318 -5.08 -13.82 0.09
N TRP A 319 -5.15 -13.87 1.42
CA TRP A 319 -3.98 -13.65 2.28
C TRP A 319 -2.97 -14.82 2.32
N ASN A 320 -3.20 -15.89 1.54
CA ASN A 320 -2.24 -16.95 1.29
C ASN A 320 -1.50 -16.76 -0.05
N GLY A 321 -1.82 -15.69 -0.78
CA GLY A 321 -1.21 -15.34 -2.06
C GLY A 321 -1.82 -16.06 -3.26
N ASN A 322 -2.96 -16.73 -3.11
CA ASN A 322 -3.65 -17.32 -4.23
C ASN A 322 -4.49 -16.25 -4.95
N ILE A 323 -4.48 -16.26 -6.28
CA ILE A 323 -5.40 -15.44 -7.06
C ILE A 323 -6.80 -16.05 -6.92
N ILE A 324 -7.75 -15.23 -6.49
CA ILE A 324 -9.16 -15.61 -6.34
C ILE A 324 -9.91 -15.25 -7.62
N GLU A 325 -9.74 -14.00 -8.07
CA GLU A 325 -10.50 -13.42 -9.18
C GLU A 325 -9.65 -12.39 -9.91
N ALA A 326 -9.97 -12.14 -11.17
CA ALA A 326 -9.41 -11.05 -11.95
C ALA A 326 -10.53 -10.36 -12.72
N TYR A 327 -10.49 -9.03 -12.74
CA TYR A 327 -11.53 -8.22 -13.36
C TYR A 327 -10.95 -7.24 -14.36
N ARG A 328 -11.70 -7.03 -15.45
CA ARG A 328 -11.51 -5.94 -16.39
C ARG A 328 -12.66 -4.98 -16.25
N LEU A 329 -12.39 -3.80 -15.70
CA LEU A 329 -13.39 -2.76 -15.53
C LEU A 329 -13.72 -2.12 -16.89
N ASP A 330 -14.99 -1.77 -17.11
CA ASP A 330 -15.43 -1.15 -18.34
C ASP A 330 -14.88 0.28 -18.55
N GLN A 331 -14.49 0.95 -17.45
CA GLN A 331 -13.84 2.25 -17.47
C GLN A 331 -12.63 2.26 -16.54
N PRO A 332 -11.47 2.82 -16.96
CA PRO A 332 -10.30 2.95 -16.11
C PRO A 332 -10.57 3.85 -14.90
N ILE A 333 -10.00 3.49 -13.76
CA ILE A 333 -10.06 4.22 -12.48
C ILE A 333 -8.66 4.56 -11.99
N CYS A 334 -8.48 5.64 -11.25
CA CYS A 334 -7.17 6.02 -10.71
C CYS A 334 -6.95 5.58 -9.26
N ASN A 335 -8.03 5.42 -8.52
CA ASN A 335 -8.02 4.96 -7.13
C ASN A 335 -9.37 4.31 -6.80
N PHE A 336 -9.45 3.60 -5.68
CA PHE A 336 -10.68 2.94 -5.29
C PHE A 336 -10.78 2.68 -3.79
N GLY A 337 -12.00 2.46 -3.32
CA GLY A 337 -12.32 1.87 -2.02
C GLY A 337 -13.16 0.62 -2.21
N VAL A 338 -13.18 -0.27 -1.22
CA VAL A 338 -13.94 -1.53 -1.28
C VAL A 338 -14.84 -1.65 -0.05
N ASP A 339 -16.12 -1.94 -0.29
CA ASP A 339 -17.02 -2.48 0.72
C ASP A 339 -16.91 -4.01 0.65
N GLY A 340 -16.07 -4.59 1.51
CA GLY A 340 -15.76 -6.02 1.51
C GLY A 340 -16.96 -6.87 1.87
N THR A 341 -17.91 -6.33 2.67
CA THR A 341 -19.11 -7.05 3.09
C THR A 341 -20.12 -7.24 1.95
N LYS A 342 -20.17 -6.26 1.04
CA LYS A 342 -21.06 -6.27 -0.12
C LYS A 342 -20.36 -6.70 -1.41
N ASN A 343 -19.02 -6.86 -1.38
CA ASN A 343 -18.18 -7.08 -2.55
C ASN A 343 -18.40 -6.01 -3.65
N ILE A 344 -18.43 -4.75 -3.21
CA ILE A 344 -18.60 -3.58 -4.07
C ILE A 344 -17.31 -2.77 -4.08
N LEU A 345 -16.85 -2.42 -5.28
CA LEU A 345 -15.76 -1.49 -5.48
C LEU A 345 -16.32 -0.12 -5.90
N TYR A 346 -15.80 0.93 -5.28
CA TYR A 346 -16.05 2.32 -5.62
C TYR A 346 -14.76 2.90 -6.22
N GLY A 347 -14.74 3.14 -7.52
CA GLY A 347 -13.56 3.64 -8.24
C GLY A 347 -13.72 5.10 -8.61
N THR A 348 -12.66 5.88 -8.48
CA THR A 348 -12.64 7.27 -8.96
C THR A 348 -12.21 7.30 -10.42
N THR A 349 -13.03 7.93 -11.26
CA THR A 349 -12.79 8.09 -12.69
C THR A 349 -13.14 9.51 -13.15
N LEU A 350 -13.06 9.76 -14.45
CA LEU A 350 -13.46 11.02 -15.06
C LEU A 350 -14.72 10.83 -15.91
N ASP A 351 -15.64 11.78 -15.82
CA ASP A 351 -16.74 11.98 -16.76
C ASP A 351 -16.60 13.38 -17.38
N GLY A 352 -16.08 13.43 -18.60
CA GLY A 352 -15.55 14.68 -19.15
C GLY A 352 -14.32 15.17 -18.39
N GLU A 353 -14.41 16.36 -17.77
CA GLU A 353 -13.34 16.95 -16.95
C GLU A 353 -13.56 16.77 -15.44
N ASP A 354 -14.73 16.25 -15.04
CA ASP A 354 -15.13 16.11 -13.65
C ASP A 354 -14.75 14.75 -13.08
N PHE A 355 -14.25 14.72 -11.84
CA PHE A 355 -14.10 13.48 -11.08
C PHE A 355 -15.47 12.95 -10.67
N VAL A 356 -15.67 11.66 -10.89
CA VAL A 356 -16.86 10.93 -10.46
C VAL A 356 -16.46 9.64 -9.75
N VAL A 357 -17.32 9.16 -8.86
CA VAL A 357 -17.18 7.82 -8.27
C VAL A 357 -18.06 6.84 -9.04
N ARG A 358 -17.46 5.75 -9.48
CA ARG A 358 -18.12 4.67 -10.19
C ARG A 358 -18.22 3.45 -9.31
N LYS A 359 -19.43 2.91 -9.20
CA LYS A 359 -19.74 1.71 -8.39
C LYS A 359 -19.70 0.47 -9.27
N TYR A 360 -18.93 -0.53 -8.86
CA TYR A 360 -18.82 -1.84 -9.49
C TYR A 360 -19.27 -2.93 -8.54
N ASN A 361 -20.22 -3.76 -8.96
CA ASN A 361 -20.63 -4.93 -8.21
C ASN A 361 -19.81 -6.14 -8.68
N LEU A 362 -18.88 -6.59 -7.84
CA LEU A 362 -17.97 -7.67 -8.17
C LEU A 362 -18.59 -9.08 -8.03
N THR A 363 -19.78 -9.20 -7.44
CA THR A 363 -20.50 -10.48 -7.33
C THR A 363 -21.21 -10.90 -8.61
N ASN A 364 -21.49 -9.94 -9.51
CA ASN A 364 -22.28 -10.14 -10.72
C ASN A 364 -21.40 -10.20 -11.98
N ALA A 365 -20.11 -10.46 -11.83
CA ALA A 365 -19.20 -10.65 -12.96
C ALA A 365 -19.52 -12.00 -13.62
N GLY A 366 -20.21 -11.95 -14.76
CA GLY A 366 -20.63 -13.08 -15.58
C GLY A 366 -20.11 -12.95 -17.01
#